data_656314ba1a6e7aafed22f8cc7601e9c9
#
_entry.id   656314ba1a6e7aafed22f8cc7601e9c9
#
_cell.length_a   1.000
_cell.length_b   1.000
_cell.length_c   1.000
_cell.angle_alpha   90.00
_cell.angle_beta   90.00
_cell.angle_gamma   90.00
#
_symmetry.space_group_name_H-M   'P 1'
#
loop_
_entity.id
_entity.type
_entity.pdbx_description
1 polymer ?
#
loop_
_entity_poly.entity_id
_entity_poly.type
_entity_poly.pdbx_seq_one_letter_code
_entity_poly.pdbx_strand_id
1 'polypeptide(L)'
;MFCCLRTCFNENMRKTASSAASRMREPDIFLDSSFAGPDVILLSRQLRITGSGGALATAPLVQSKSYFEIKIQQGGSWSVGLATRQADLTKKLGGCDKESWCLCSDNATRHNDETFRPVVVTTQEPISNGNSNVKDSAAAAGLIGIEDVPEDNLLGDALNVSSNCEGNLIAQPLHNFPDEGDIVGVAFDHIELNFYFNGKNLEVPFRNVKGAVYPVIFVGNGAIVDIILDNFHYGAPPGFEKIMLEQSLL
;
A
#
# COMPACT_ATOMS: atom_id res chain seq x y z
N MET A 1 77.11 37.84 -17.52
CA MET A 1 76.37 37.97 -16.21
C MET A 1 75.01 37.33 -16.41
N PHE A 2 74.84 36.10 -15.94
CA PHE A 2 73.60 35.35 -16.07
C PHE A 2 72.85 35.45 -14.74
N CYS A 3 71.67 36.00 -14.81
CA CYS A 3 70.77 36.08 -13.62
C CYS A 3 69.75 34.94 -13.70
N CYS A 4 69.87 33.94 -12.83
CA CYS A 4 68.87 32.85 -12.71
C CYS A 4 67.63 33.33 -11.98
N LEU A 5 66.53 33.42 -12.66
CA LEU A 5 65.21 33.56 -12.04
C LEU A 5 64.72 32.16 -11.69
N ARG A 6 64.78 31.79 -10.41
CA ARG A 6 64.08 30.66 -9.82
C ARG A 6 62.64 31.07 -9.62
N THR A 7 61.77 30.56 -10.43
CA THR A 7 60.32 30.62 -10.17
C THR A 7 59.99 29.68 -9.04
N CYS A 8 59.63 30.25 -7.90
CA CYS A 8 59.00 29.47 -6.82
C CYS A 8 57.57 29.13 -7.25
N PHE A 9 57.41 27.88 -7.68
CA PHE A 9 56.10 27.34 -7.84
C PHE A 9 55.46 27.06 -6.46
N ASN A 10 54.45 27.81 -6.13
CA ASN A 10 53.66 27.67 -4.92
C ASN A 10 52.82 26.39 -5.01
N GLU A 11 53.21 25.36 -4.27
CA GLU A 11 52.50 24.05 -4.20
C GLU A 11 51.14 24.08 -3.43
N ASN A 12 50.61 25.27 -3.17
CA ASN A 12 49.40 25.40 -2.34
C ASN A 12 48.09 25.54 -3.12
N MET A 13 48.02 25.24 -4.41
CA MET A 13 46.80 25.36 -5.19
C MET A 13 46.24 24.00 -5.69
N ARG A 14 46.38 22.92 -4.92
CA ARG A 14 45.69 21.66 -5.23
C ARG A 14 44.82 21.14 -4.09
N LYS A 15 44.20 22.04 -3.32
CA LYS A 15 43.06 21.72 -2.47
C LYS A 15 41.81 22.42 -2.97
N THR A 16 41.58 22.34 -4.26
CA THR A 16 40.29 22.75 -4.79
C THR A 16 39.42 21.51 -5.00
N ALA A 17 38.43 21.45 -4.12
CA ALA A 17 37.13 20.89 -4.42
C ALA A 17 37.14 19.49 -5.07
N SER A 18 37.36 18.46 -4.28
CA SER A 18 36.49 17.33 -4.45
C SER A 18 35.07 17.82 -4.10
N SER A 19 34.37 18.36 -5.10
CA SER A 19 32.93 18.39 -5.03
C SER A 19 32.53 16.93 -4.85
N ALA A 20 32.24 16.58 -3.63
CA ALA A 20 31.45 15.42 -3.31
C ALA A 20 30.11 15.64 -4.00
N ALA A 21 30.05 15.36 -5.31
CA ALA A 21 28.81 15.02 -5.93
C ALA A 21 28.28 13.92 -5.02
N SER A 22 27.31 14.23 -4.23
CA SER A 22 26.53 13.29 -3.44
C SER A 22 26.08 12.24 -4.46
N ARG A 23 26.85 11.15 -4.58
CA ARG A 23 26.41 9.98 -5.32
C ARG A 23 25.15 9.59 -4.56
N MET A 24 23.99 9.85 -5.16
CA MET A 24 22.74 9.36 -4.62
C MET A 24 22.95 7.86 -4.45
N ARG A 25 23.03 7.43 -3.17
CA ARG A 25 23.22 6.03 -2.83
C ARG A 25 22.05 5.28 -3.43
N GLU A 26 22.34 4.23 -4.17
CA GLU A 26 21.27 3.36 -4.66
C GLU A 26 20.51 2.79 -3.46
N PRO A 27 19.17 2.66 -3.56
CA PRO A 27 18.42 2.05 -2.49
C PRO A 27 18.93 0.64 -2.24
N ASP A 28 19.09 0.29 -0.99
CA ASP A 28 19.56 -1.05 -0.61
C ASP A 28 18.46 -2.11 -0.87
N ILE A 29 17.18 -1.68 -0.90
CA ILE A 29 15.99 -2.50 -1.19
C ILE A 29 15.18 -1.81 -2.29
N PHE A 30 14.68 -2.58 -3.27
CA PHE A 30 13.92 -2.11 -4.41
C PHE A 30 13.05 -3.25 -4.97
N LEU A 31 12.23 -2.98 -5.99
CA LEU A 31 11.43 -4.02 -6.67
C LEU A 31 12.33 -4.87 -7.58
N ASP A 32 12.27 -6.18 -7.42
CA ASP A 32 13.17 -7.12 -8.09
C ASP A 32 12.68 -7.47 -9.50
N SER A 33 13.44 -7.09 -10.52
CA SER A 33 13.12 -7.42 -11.90
C SER A 33 13.16 -8.92 -12.21
N SER A 34 13.83 -9.72 -11.37
CA SER A 34 13.85 -11.19 -11.50
C SER A 34 12.59 -11.83 -10.91
N PHE A 35 11.85 -11.10 -10.08
CA PHE A 35 10.56 -11.47 -9.49
C PHE A 35 9.50 -10.43 -9.84
N ALA A 36 9.30 -10.23 -11.14
CA ALA A 36 8.29 -9.36 -11.71
C ALA A 36 7.54 -10.06 -12.84
N GLY A 37 6.28 -9.72 -13.01
CA GLY A 37 5.46 -10.19 -14.13
C GLY A 37 6.04 -9.74 -15.49
N PRO A 38 5.78 -10.47 -16.57
CA PRO A 38 6.41 -10.23 -17.88
C PRO A 38 6.06 -8.86 -18.49
N ASP A 39 4.88 -8.32 -18.16
CA ASP A 39 4.40 -7.03 -18.68
C ASP A 39 4.56 -5.89 -17.67
N VAL A 40 5.34 -6.11 -16.61
CA VAL A 40 5.69 -5.10 -15.62
C VAL A 40 6.86 -4.26 -16.09
N ILE A 41 6.76 -2.96 -15.87
CA ILE A 41 7.82 -1.99 -16.16
C ILE A 41 8.26 -1.35 -14.85
N LEU A 42 9.52 -1.54 -14.48
CA LEU A 42 10.13 -0.93 -13.31
C LEU A 42 10.95 0.30 -13.71
N LEU A 43 10.70 1.41 -13.05
CA LEU A 43 11.30 2.72 -13.32
C LEU A 43 11.93 3.29 -12.03
N SER A 44 12.57 4.45 -12.14
CA SER A 44 13.08 5.22 -11.00
C SER A 44 13.97 4.37 -10.07
N ARG A 45 14.94 3.65 -10.63
CA ARG A 45 15.81 2.71 -9.91
C ARG A 45 15.00 1.59 -9.23
N GLN A 46 13.99 1.09 -9.93
CA GLN A 46 13.11 0.01 -9.45
C GLN A 46 12.31 0.36 -8.19
N LEU A 47 12.04 1.67 -7.98
CA LEU A 47 11.13 2.16 -6.95
C LEU A 47 9.76 2.56 -7.50
N ARG A 48 9.55 2.48 -8.81
CA ARG A 48 8.28 2.77 -9.48
C ARG A 48 7.89 1.61 -10.36
N ILE A 49 6.61 1.22 -10.27
CA ILE A 49 6.02 0.13 -11.05
C ILE A 49 4.86 0.65 -11.88
N THR A 50 4.76 0.16 -13.12
CA THR A 50 3.64 0.34 -14.03
C THR A 50 3.55 -0.84 -14.99
N GLY A 51 2.59 -0.82 -15.90
CA GLY A 51 2.33 -1.92 -16.84
C GLY A 51 1.23 -2.84 -16.36
N SER A 52 1.46 -4.17 -16.41
CA SER A 52 0.45 -5.15 -16.02
C SER A 52 1.12 -6.34 -15.32
N GLY A 53 0.75 -6.61 -14.07
CA GLY A 53 1.32 -7.68 -13.27
C GLY A 53 1.85 -7.19 -11.92
N GLY A 54 2.54 -8.07 -11.19
CA GLY A 54 3.11 -7.80 -9.89
C GLY A 54 4.64 -7.79 -9.90
N ALA A 55 5.24 -7.16 -8.87
CA ALA A 55 6.65 -7.28 -8.58
C ALA A 55 6.89 -7.39 -7.07
N LEU A 56 7.81 -8.27 -6.66
CA LEU A 56 8.28 -8.40 -5.29
C LEU A 56 9.43 -7.44 -5.02
N ALA A 57 9.59 -7.02 -3.77
CA ALA A 57 10.83 -6.36 -3.37
C ALA A 57 11.98 -7.38 -3.21
N THR A 58 13.22 -6.87 -3.23
CA THR A 58 14.44 -7.69 -3.13
C THR A 58 14.64 -8.33 -1.76
N ALA A 59 14.12 -7.72 -0.69
CA ALA A 59 14.32 -8.18 0.68
C ALA A 59 13.05 -8.78 1.30
N PRO A 60 13.16 -9.93 1.99
CA PRO A 60 12.09 -10.48 2.79
C PRO A 60 11.90 -9.69 4.09
N LEU A 61 10.71 -9.82 4.70
CA LEU A 61 10.41 -9.26 6.00
C LEU A 61 10.83 -10.24 7.10
N VAL A 62 12.05 -10.09 7.61
CA VAL A 62 12.65 -11.00 8.63
C VAL A 62 12.69 -10.38 10.03
N GLN A 63 12.67 -9.05 10.13
CA GLN A 63 12.63 -8.35 11.41
C GLN A 63 11.27 -8.43 12.08
N SER A 64 11.22 -8.26 13.39
CA SER A 64 9.98 -8.44 14.19
C SER A 64 8.83 -7.53 13.79
N LYS A 65 9.13 -6.29 13.34
CA LYS A 65 8.14 -5.30 12.91
C LYS A 65 8.66 -4.50 11.73
N SER A 66 8.01 -4.63 10.60
CA SER A 66 8.39 -4.02 9.34
C SER A 66 7.31 -3.07 8.85
N TYR A 67 7.73 -1.97 8.23
CA TYR A 67 6.84 -0.99 7.63
C TYR A 67 7.39 -0.49 6.29
N PHE A 68 6.50 -0.26 5.34
CA PHE A 68 6.78 0.45 4.10
C PHE A 68 5.53 1.18 3.62
N GLU A 69 5.70 2.10 2.70
CA GLU A 69 4.60 2.86 2.09
C GLU A 69 4.61 2.70 0.58
N ILE A 70 3.46 2.93 -0.04
CA ILE A 70 3.35 3.20 -1.46
C ILE A 70 2.67 4.54 -1.69
N LYS A 71 2.99 5.17 -2.81
CA LYS A 71 2.31 6.38 -3.29
C LYS A 71 1.66 6.11 -4.63
N ILE A 72 0.40 6.45 -4.74
CA ILE A 72 -0.34 6.37 -6.00
C ILE A 72 0.06 7.58 -6.84
N GLN A 73 0.75 7.36 -7.97
CA GLN A 73 1.15 8.42 -8.88
C GLN A 73 0.13 8.62 -10.00
N GLN A 74 -0.53 7.53 -10.40
CA GLN A 74 -1.62 7.54 -11.37
C GLN A 74 -2.61 6.44 -11.01
N GLY A 75 -3.89 6.76 -11.11
CA GLY A 75 -4.99 5.84 -10.87
C GLY A 75 -5.02 4.67 -11.86
N GLY A 76 -5.83 3.67 -11.54
CA GLY A 76 -5.95 2.43 -12.28
C GLY A 76 -6.15 1.25 -11.32
N SER A 77 -5.93 0.04 -11.79
CA SER A 77 -5.97 -1.14 -10.92
C SER A 77 -4.61 -1.32 -10.25
N TRP A 78 -4.60 -1.34 -8.93
CA TRP A 78 -3.40 -1.64 -8.16
C TRP A 78 -3.75 -2.46 -6.91
N SER A 79 -2.77 -3.18 -6.40
CA SER A 79 -2.84 -3.77 -5.07
C SER A 79 -1.46 -3.80 -4.42
N VAL A 80 -1.44 -3.70 -3.10
CA VAL A 80 -0.23 -3.70 -2.29
C VAL A 80 -0.38 -4.62 -1.11
N GLY A 81 0.70 -5.27 -0.72
CA GLY A 81 0.71 -6.14 0.44
C GLY A 81 1.96 -6.98 0.53
N LEU A 82 1.77 -8.22 0.92
CA LEU A 82 2.85 -9.19 1.05
C LEU A 82 2.58 -10.40 0.18
N ALA A 83 3.65 -11.00 -0.34
CA ALA A 83 3.58 -12.26 -1.06
C ALA A 83 4.82 -13.11 -0.85
N THR A 84 4.67 -14.41 -1.03
CA THR A 84 5.81 -15.33 -1.14
C THR A 84 6.39 -15.30 -2.56
N ARG A 85 7.52 -15.91 -2.78
CA ARG A 85 8.12 -16.04 -4.13
C ARG A 85 7.34 -16.97 -5.07
N GLN A 86 6.33 -17.67 -4.56
CA GLN A 86 5.45 -18.55 -5.32
C GLN A 86 4.18 -17.86 -5.84
N ALA A 87 3.97 -16.60 -5.49
CA ALA A 87 2.81 -15.82 -5.94
C ALA A 87 2.79 -15.67 -7.47
N ASP A 88 1.60 -15.69 -8.05
CA ASP A 88 1.42 -15.48 -9.48
C ASP A 88 1.48 -13.99 -9.86
N LEU A 89 2.67 -13.55 -10.23
CA LEU A 89 2.95 -12.16 -10.59
C LEU A 89 2.42 -11.76 -11.99
N THR A 90 1.78 -12.67 -12.73
CA THR A 90 1.16 -12.34 -14.02
C THR A 90 -0.21 -11.69 -13.86
N LYS A 91 -0.82 -11.79 -12.69
CA LYS A 91 -2.13 -11.20 -12.37
C LYS A 91 -2.06 -9.69 -12.25
N LYS A 92 -3.14 -8.99 -12.61
CA LYS A 92 -3.28 -7.53 -12.48
C LYS A 92 -3.58 -7.07 -11.05
N LEU A 93 -4.05 -8.00 -10.20
CA LEU A 93 -4.37 -7.77 -8.79
C LEU A 93 -3.78 -8.90 -7.95
N GLY A 94 -3.26 -8.56 -6.80
CA GLY A 94 -2.80 -9.53 -5.82
C GLY A 94 -3.93 -10.08 -4.96
N GLY A 95 -3.62 -11.15 -4.20
CA GLY A 95 -4.58 -11.83 -3.35
C GLY A 95 -5.47 -12.84 -4.10
N CYS A 96 -5.19 -13.07 -5.39
CA CYS A 96 -5.89 -14.05 -6.22
C CYS A 96 -5.34 -15.48 -6.08
N ASP A 97 -4.40 -15.66 -5.21
CA ASP A 97 -3.80 -16.96 -4.88
C ASP A 97 -3.56 -17.06 -3.37
N LYS A 98 -3.16 -18.23 -2.91
CA LYS A 98 -2.82 -18.49 -1.49
C LYS A 98 -1.46 -17.95 -1.06
N GLU A 99 -0.71 -17.35 -1.97
CA GLU A 99 0.67 -16.90 -1.77
C GLU A 99 0.76 -15.38 -1.63
N SER A 100 -0.36 -14.66 -1.75
CA SER A 100 -0.40 -13.21 -1.65
C SER A 100 -1.55 -12.70 -0.76
N TRP A 101 -1.30 -11.63 0.01
CA TRP A 101 -2.23 -10.94 0.92
C TRP A 101 -2.19 -9.45 0.60
N CYS A 102 -3.23 -8.92 0.01
CA CYS A 102 -3.19 -7.59 -0.57
C CYS A 102 -4.42 -6.73 -0.24
N LEU A 103 -4.18 -5.43 -0.09
CA LEU A 103 -5.18 -4.38 -0.20
C LEU A 103 -5.24 -3.94 -1.67
N CYS A 104 -6.43 -3.79 -2.22
CA CYS A 104 -6.66 -3.49 -3.63
C CYS A 104 -7.32 -2.12 -3.82
N SER A 105 -7.17 -1.57 -5.04
CA SER A 105 -7.70 -0.27 -5.45
C SER A 105 -9.23 -0.13 -5.39
N ASP A 106 -9.98 -1.20 -5.17
CA ASP A 106 -11.42 -1.21 -4.99
C ASP A 106 -11.86 -1.26 -3.51
N ASN A 107 -10.96 -0.91 -2.60
CA ASN A 107 -11.19 -0.94 -1.15
C ASN A 107 -11.48 -2.34 -0.60
N ALA A 108 -10.91 -3.35 -1.17
CA ALA A 108 -11.02 -4.70 -0.69
C ALA A 108 -9.65 -5.27 -0.32
N THR A 109 -9.58 -6.05 0.74
CA THR A 109 -8.45 -6.92 0.99
C THR A 109 -8.74 -8.28 0.38
N ARG A 110 -7.72 -8.90 -0.22
CA ARG A 110 -7.83 -10.20 -0.91
C ARG A 110 -6.74 -11.15 -0.49
N HIS A 111 -7.14 -12.41 -0.36
CA HIS A 111 -6.26 -13.54 -0.19
C HIS A 111 -6.97 -14.82 -0.65
N ASN A 112 -6.29 -15.67 -1.43
CA ASN A 112 -6.80 -16.96 -1.90
C ASN A 112 -8.17 -16.85 -2.61
N ASP A 113 -8.34 -15.86 -3.48
CA ASP A 113 -9.59 -15.48 -4.17
C ASP A 113 -10.74 -15.04 -3.23
N GLU A 114 -10.53 -15.02 -1.93
CA GLU A 114 -11.49 -14.48 -0.98
C GLU A 114 -11.34 -12.97 -0.88
N THR A 115 -12.47 -12.26 -0.90
CA THR A 115 -12.52 -10.80 -0.85
C THR A 115 -13.18 -10.35 0.45
N PHE A 116 -12.47 -9.51 1.21
CA PHE A 116 -12.96 -8.89 2.43
C PHE A 116 -13.03 -7.38 2.22
N ARG A 117 -14.18 -6.78 2.51
CA ARG A 117 -14.36 -5.33 2.41
C ARG A 117 -14.37 -4.70 3.79
N PRO A 118 -13.56 -3.67 4.04
CA PRO A 118 -13.64 -2.93 5.29
C PRO A 118 -15.01 -2.26 5.40
N VAL A 119 -15.62 -2.39 6.57
CA VAL A 119 -16.83 -1.62 6.89
C VAL A 119 -16.37 -0.20 7.19
N VAL A 120 -16.56 0.72 6.26
CA VAL A 120 -16.32 2.14 6.52
C VAL A 120 -17.40 2.64 7.47
N VAL A 121 -17.07 2.72 8.75
CA VAL A 121 -17.91 3.45 9.72
C VAL A 121 -17.71 4.93 9.41
N THR A 122 -18.63 5.51 8.66
CA THR A 122 -18.70 6.95 8.47
C THR A 122 -19.13 7.56 9.79
N THR A 123 -18.19 7.97 10.64
CA THR A 123 -18.47 8.88 11.73
C THR A 123 -18.88 10.21 11.09
N GLN A 124 -20.17 10.42 10.95
CA GLN A 124 -20.70 11.76 10.69
C GLN A 124 -20.33 12.58 11.93
N GLU A 125 -19.43 13.52 11.77
CA GLU A 125 -19.26 14.57 12.76
C GLU A 125 -20.61 15.28 12.90
N PRO A 126 -21.11 15.51 14.13
CA PRO A 126 -22.34 16.22 14.32
C PRO A 126 -22.15 17.65 13.79
N ILE A 127 -22.91 18.00 12.76
CA ILE A 127 -23.00 19.36 12.24
C ILE A 127 -23.54 20.20 13.38
N SER A 128 -22.70 20.99 14.01
CA SER A 128 -23.10 22.01 14.97
C SER A 128 -23.76 23.16 14.21
N ASN A 129 -25.02 23.00 13.90
CA ASN A 129 -25.89 24.14 13.53
C ASN A 129 -26.33 24.84 14.80
N GLY A 130 -25.63 25.91 15.16
CA GLY A 130 -26.22 26.93 16.01
C GLY A 130 -27.31 27.69 15.24
N ASN A 131 -28.55 27.63 15.67
CA ASN A 131 -29.32 28.77 16.05
C ASN A 131 -30.81 28.45 16.38
N SER A 132 -31.13 28.77 17.60
CA SER A 132 -32.32 29.47 18.10
C SER A 132 -33.74 28.92 17.84
N ASN A 133 -34.37 28.65 19.00
CA ASN A 133 -35.75 28.94 19.38
C ASN A 133 -36.89 28.23 18.64
N VAL A 134 -37.64 27.41 19.37
CA VAL A 134 -39.03 27.69 19.81
C VAL A 134 -39.62 26.44 20.50
N LYS A 135 -39.98 26.63 21.76
CA LYS A 135 -41.08 26.13 22.60
C LYS A 135 -41.85 24.84 22.28
N ASP A 136 -41.88 24.05 23.33
CA ASP A 136 -43.04 23.32 23.91
C ASP A 136 -44.01 22.57 22.98
N SER A 137 -44.05 21.29 23.11
CA SER A 137 -45.23 20.59 23.68
C SER A 137 -45.01 19.08 23.76
N ALA A 138 -45.47 18.58 24.87
CA ALA A 138 -45.47 17.20 25.29
C ALA A 138 -46.43 16.32 24.47
N ALA A 139 -46.16 15.05 24.57
CA ALA A 139 -47.12 13.94 24.70
C ALA A 139 -47.10 12.87 23.61
N ALA A 140 -47.05 11.71 24.14
CA ALA A 140 -47.76 10.50 23.80
C ALA A 140 -47.01 9.39 23.07
N ALA A 141 -46.81 8.38 23.86
CA ALA A 141 -46.49 7.00 23.50
C ALA A 141 -47.44 6.43 22.44
N GLY A 142 -46.89 5.62 21.56
CA GLY A 142 -47.65 4.80 20.65
C GLY A 142 -46.88 3.55 20.28
N LEU A 143 -47.09 2.48 21.05
CA LEU A 143 -46.82 1.12 20.62
C LEU A 143 -47.75 0.74 19.49
N ILE A 144 -47.25 0.29 18.37
CA ILE A 144 -47.96 -0.52 17.37
C ILE A 144 -46.90 -1.49 16.85
N GLY A 145 -46.91 -2.83 17.12
CA GLY A 145 -47.86 -3.75 16.53
C GLY A 145 -47.04 -4.55 15.53
N ILE A 146 -46.54 -5.73 15.99
CA ILE A 146 -45.93 -6.77 15.14
C ILE A 146 -47.09 -7.33 14.33
N GLU A 147 -47.09 -7.18 13.03
CA GLU A 147 -47.94 -7.96 12.14
C GLU A 147 -47.09 -8.91 11.30
N ASP A 148 -47.47 -10.17 11.35
CA ASP A 148 -46.96 -11.34 10.68
C ASP A 148 -46.95 -11.16 9.17
N VAL A 149 -45.81 -11.49 8.53
CA VAL A 149 -45.71 -11.71 7.11
C VAL A 149 -45.37 -13.19 6.87
N PRO A 150 -46.10 -13.90 6.03
CA PRO A 150 -45.99 -15.36 5.90
C PRO A 150 -44.72 -15.81 5.20
N GLU A 151 -44.16 -16.87 5.77
CA GLU A 151 -43.15 -17.71 5.13
C GLU A 151 -43.78 -18.41 3.91
N ASP A 152 -43.34 -18.10 2.70
CA ASP A 152 -43.31 -19.03 1.61
C ASP A 152 -42.41 -18.54 0.47
N ASN A 153 -41.55 -19.47 0.01
CA ASN A 153 -40.66 -19.41 -1.16
C ASN A 153 -39.25 -18.86 -0.94
N LEU A 154 -38.45 -19.64 -0.21
CA LEU A 154 -37.01 -19.65 -0.32
C LEU A 154 -36.55 -20.80 -1.23
N LEU A 155 -36.52 -20.52 -2.51
CA LEU A 155 -35.62 -21.14 -3.47
C LEU A 155 -34.89 -20.00 -4.16
N GLY A 156 -33.90 -19.47 -3.49
CA GLY A 156 -33.00 -18.44 -3.99
C GLY A 156 -31.63 -19.05 -4.20
N ASP A 157 -31.25 -19.11 -5.45
CA ASP A 157 -29.92 -19.43 -5.91
C ASP A 157 -28.85 -18.73 -5.06
N ALA A 158 -28.02 -19.54 -4.42
CA ALA A 158 -26.72 -19.08 -3.94
C ALA A 158 -25.94 -18.62 -5.17
N LEU A 159 -25.94 -17.31 -5.41
CA LEU A 159 -25.05 -16.68 -6.36
C LEU A 159 -23.63 -16.90 -5.85
N ASN A 160 -23.05 -17.97 -6.35
CA ASN A 160 -21.63 -18.23 -6.27
C ASN A 160 -20.94 -17.14 -7.08
N VAL A 161 -20.61 -16.01 -6.44
CA VAL A 161 -19.80 -14.97 -7.03
C VAL A 161 -18.38 -15.52 -7.10
N SER A 162 -18.12 -16.25 -8.17
CA SER A 162 -16.75 -16.53 -8.59
C SER A 162 -16.08 -15.18 -8.83
N SER A 163 -15.20 -14.79 -7.93
CA SER A 163 -14.41 -13.58 -8.04
C SER A 163 -13.38 -13.78 -9.14
N ASN A 164 -13.75 -13.41 -10.36
CA ASN A 164 -12.80 -13.35 -11.46
C ASN A 164 -11.77 -12.27 -11.16
N CYS A 165 -10.54 -12.66 -10.86
CA CYS A 165 -9.39 -11.76 -10.79
C CYS A 165 -9.01 -11.13 -12.15
N GLU A 166 -9.82 -11.34 -13.15
CA GLU A 166 -9.75 -10.66 -14.45
C GLU A 166 -10.60 -9.40 -14.37
N GLY A 167 -10.01 -8.38 -13.84
CA GLY A 167 -10.39 -6.98 -13.70
C GLY A 167 -11.57 -6.42 -14.52
N ASN A 168 -12.78 -6.84 -14.25
CA ASN A 168 -13.97 -6.12 -14.67
C ASN A 168 -14.62 -5.49 -13.42
N LEU A 169 -14.01 -4.38 -12.95
CA LEU A 169 -14.50 -3.62 -11.83
C LEU A 169 -15.58 -2.66 -12.33
N ILE A 170 -16.84 -3.10 -12.28
CA ILE A 170 -17.97 -2.18 -12.23
C ILE A 170 -18.27 -1.99 -10.73
N ALA A 171 -17.45 -1.18 -10.07
CA ALA A 171 -17.73 -0.70 -8.74
C ALA A 171 -17.93 0.80 -8.81
N GLN A 172 -19.06 1.28 -8.31
CA GLN A 172 -19.31 2.69 -8.07
C GLN A 172 -18.20 3.22 -7.15
N PRO A 173 -17.54 4.33 -7.47
CA PRO A 173 -16.49 4.87 -6.61
C PRO A 173 -17.11 5.37 -5.31
N LEU A 174 -16.79 4.72 -4.20
CA LEU A 174 -16.93 5.33 -2.89
C LEU A 174 -15.92 6.49 -2.80
N HIS A 175 -16.39 7.69 -2.59
CA HIS A 175 -15.68 8.97 -2.65
C HIS A 175 -14.52 9.16 -1.66
N ASN A 176 -13.99 8.12 -1.01
CA ASN A 176 -12.94 8.22 0.01
C ASN A 176 -11.90 7.10 -0.07
N PHE A 177 -11.53 6.65 -1.28
CA PHE A 177 -10.52 5.59 -1.41
C PHE A 177 -9.29 6.07 -2.18
N PRO A 178 -8.10 5.48 -1.96
CA PRO A 178 -6.84 6.01 -2.46
C PRO A 178 -6.90 6.44 -3.92
N ASP A 179 -6.67 7.72 -4.15
CA ASP A 179 -6.60 8.36 -5.44
C ASP A 179 -5.16 8.87 -5.69
N GLU A 180 -4.94 9.54 -6.80
CA GLU A 180 -3.64 10.09 -7.14
C GLU A 180 -3.12 11.02 -6.02
N GLY A 181 -1.88 10.75 -5.60
CA GLY A 181 -1.22 11.49 -4.53
C GLY A 181 -1.33 10.85 -3.15
N ASP A 182 -2.29 9.95 -2.94
CA ASP A 182 -2.50 9.29 -1.66
C ASP A 182 -1.41 8.25 -1.35
N ILE A 183 -1.26 7.98 -0.06
CA ILE A 183 -0.27 7.07 0.50
C ILE A 183 -0.97 5.89 1.18
N VAL A 184 -0.54 4.69 0.85
CA VAL A 184 -0.91 3.48 1.58
C VAL A 184 0.30 2.94 2.32
N GLY A 185 0.17 2.81 3.64
CA GLY A 185 1.18 2.17 4.49
C GLY A 185 0.87 0.71 4.72
N VAL A 186 1.90 -0.10 4.86
CA VAL A 186 1.81 -1.54 5.11
C VAL A 186 2.69 -1.88 6.31
N ALA A 187 2.11 -2.42 7.35
CA ALA A 187 2.78 -2.81 8.59
C ALA A 187 2.60 -4.30 8.86
N PHE A 188 3.70 -5.00 9.14
CA PHE A 188 3.71 -6.42 9.42
C PHE A 188 4.56 -6.76 10.64
N ASP A 189 4.00 -7.52 11.59
CA ASP A 189 4.67 -7.95 12.81
C ASP A 189 4.69 -9.49 13.02
N HIS A 190 4.50 -10.23 11.93
CA HIS A 190 4.38 -11.70 11.91
C HIS A 190 3.12 -12.27 12.61
N ILE A 191 2.31 -11.42 13.23
CA ILE A 191 1.00 -11.76 13.80
C ILE A 191 -0.09 -11.21 12.90
N GLU A 192 0.04 -9.92 12.53
CA GLU A 192 -0.93 -9.20 11.71
C GLU A 192 -0.23 -8.42 10.60
N LEU A 193 -0.87 -8.40 9.44
CA LEU A 193 -0.58 -7.50 8.35
C LEU A 193 -1.66 -6.43 8.33
N ASN A 194 -1.29 -5.19 8.65
CA ASN A 194 -2.18 -4.04 8.74
C ASN A 194 -1.92 -3.05 7.60
N PHE A 195 -2.99 -2.36 7.19
CA PHE A 195 -2.94 -1.33 6.16
C PHE A 195 -3.32 0.03 6.74
N TYR A 196 -2.67 1.07 6.24
CA TYR A 196 -2.87 2.45 6.65
C TYR A 196 -3.19 3.30 5.42
N PHE A 197 -4.20 4.12 5.51
CA PHE A 197 -4.54 5.09 4.49
C PHE A 197 -4.20 6.50 5.00
N ASN A 198 -3.27 7.18 4.34
CA ASN A 198 -2.78 8.50 4.75
C ASN A 198 -2.46 8.57 6.26
N GLY A 199 -1.75 7.56 6.75
CA GLY A 199 -1.33 7.42 8.15
C GLY A 199 -2.38 6.91 9.13
N LYS A 200 -3.62 6.65 8.68
CA LYS A 200 -4.70 6.10 9.51
C LYS A 200 -4.85 4.60 9.28
N ASN A 201 -4.88 3.81 10.36
CA ASN A 201 -5.12 2.36 10.26
C ASN A 201 -6.52 2.09 9.70
N LEU A 202 -6.60 1.19 8.72
CA LEU A 202 -7.87 0.77 8.11
C LEU A 202 -8.61 -0.29 8.93
N GLU A 203 -7.97 -0.87 9.95
CA GLU A 203 -8.54 -1.87 10.86
C GLU A 203 -9.06 -3.14 10.15
N VAL A 204 -8.38 -3.54 9.07
CA VAL A 204 -8.68 -4.74 8.28
C VAL A 204 -7.48 -5.68 8.22
N PRO A 205 -6.99 -6.20 9.35
CA PRO A 205 -5.77 -6.98 9.38
C PRO A 205 -5.96 -8.35 8.75
N PHE A 206 -4.94 -8.80 8.01
CA PHE A 206 -4.75 -10.22 7.77
C PHE A 206 -4.02 -10.85 8.94
N ARG A 207 -4.51 -12.00 9.37
CA ARG A 207 -3.87 -12.88 10.32
C ARG A 207 -3.40 -14.15 9.62
N ASN A 208 -2.45 -14.84 10.24
CA ASN A 208 -1.91 -16.10 9.70
C ASN A 208 -1.17 -15.96 8.36
N VAL A 209 -0.54 -14.82 8.11
CA VAL A 209 0.43 -14.70 7.00
C VAL A 209 1.59 -15.62 7.26
N LYS A 210 1.88 -16.55 6.35
CA LYS A 210 2.87 -17.63 6.55
C LYS A 210 3.95 -17.62 5.48
N GLY A 211 5.13 -18.11 5.86
CA GLY A 211 6.27 -18.26 4.97
C GLY A 211 7.19 -17.05 4.92
N ALA A 212 8.20 -17.10 4.08
CA ALA A 212 9.06 -15.97 3.80
C ALA A 212 8.32 -15.02 2.85
N VAL A 213 7.88 -13.88 3.39
CA VAL A 213 7.09 -12.90 2.65
C VAL A 213 7.90 -11.66 2.31
N TYR A 214 7.55 -11.06 1.19
CA TYR A 214 8.18 -9.90 0.60
C TYR A 214 7.13 -8.82 0.36
N PRO A 215 7.47 -7.53 0.40
CA PRO A 215 6.60 -6.50 -0.14
C PRO A 215 6.25 -6.81 -1.60
N VAL A 216 4.99 -6.66 -1.96
CA VAL A 216 4.51 -6.88 -3.33
C VAL A 216 3.61 -5.74 -3.75
N ILE A 217 3.73 -5.34 -5.02
CA ILE A 217 2.81 -4.41 -5.67
C ILE A 217 2.37 -5.03 -6.99
N PHE A 218 1.07 -5.00 -7.25
CA PHE A 218 0.50 -5.34 -8.53
C PHE A 218 -0.10 -4.09 -9.17
N VAL A 219 0.00 -4.00 -10.50
CA VAL A 219 -0.54 -2.89 -11.28
C VAL A 219 -1.24 -3.38 -12.56
N GLY A 220 -2.17 -2.58 -13.02
CA GLY A 220 -2.89 -2.80 -14.27
C GLY A 220 -3.69 -1.57 -14.65
N ASN A 221 -4.29 -1.57 -15.84
CA ASN A 221 -5.18 -0.51 -16.31
C ASN A 221 -4.58 0.91 -16.19
N GLY A 222 -3.26 1.04 -16.45
CA GLY A 222 -2.56 2.32 -16.44
C GLY A 222 -2.10 2.82 -15.08
N ALA A 223 -2.24 2.05 -14.01
CA ALA A 223 -1.75 2.45 -12.69
C ALA A 223 -0.24 2.67 -12.68
N ILE A 224 0.18 3.71 -11.95
CA ILE A 224 1.58 4.02 -11.66
C ILE A 224 1.72 4.16 -10.14
N VAL A 225 2.58 3.36 -9.55
CA VAL A 225 2.76 3.30 -8.09
C VAL A 225 4.23 3.38 -7.74
N ASP A 226 4.57 4.19 -6.75
CA ASP A 226 5.90 4.26 -6.15
C ASP A 226 5.92 3.47 -4.85
N ILE A 227 6.98 2.68 -4.62
CA ILE A 227 7.28 2.10 -3.32
C ILE A 227 8.22 3.01 -2.54
N ILE A 228 7.91 3.25 -1.27
CA ILE A 228 8.67 4.09 -0.34
C ILE A 228 9.17 3.18 0.79
N LEU A 229 10.45 2.89 0.76
CA LEU A 229 11.11 1.92 1.65
C LEU A 229 11.91 2.60 2.77
N ASP A 230 12.09 3.91 2.67
CA ASP A 230 12.75 4.77 3.66
C ASP A 230 12.19 6.19 3.57
N ASN A 231 12.41 7.02 4.60
CA ASN A 231 11.92 8.40 4.63
C ASN A 231 10.40 8.49 4.37
N PHE A 232 9.64 7.75 5.14
CA PHE A 232 8.20 7.60 5.03
C PHE A 232 7.47 8.94 5.07
N HIS A 233 6.38 9.03 4.33
CA HIS A 233 5.57 10.25 4.24
C HIS A 233 4.79 10.51 5.54
N TYR A 234 4.14 9.48 6.07
CA TYR A 234 3.40 9.55 7.33
C TYR A 234 4.16 8.97 8.52
N GLY A 235 5.23 8.23 8.27
CA GLY A 235 6.01 7.56 9.29
C GLY A 235 5.45 6.21 9.72
N ALA A 236 6.34 5.37 10.23
CA ALA A 236 5.96 4.05 10.71
C ALA A 236 5.14 4.14 12.01
N PRO A 237 4.19 3.22 12.24
CA PRO A 237 3.50 3.09 13.52
C PRO A 237 4.50 2.81 14.66
N PRO A 238 4.13 3.08 15.94
CA PRO A 238 5.02 2.88 17.06
C PRO A 238 5.61 1.46 17.11
N GLY A 239 6.94 1.39 17.14
CA GLY A 239 7.71 0.15 17.21
C GLY A 239 7.91 -0.55 15.87
N PHE A 240 7.38 -0.03 14.77
CA PHE A 240 7.69 -0.49 13.43
C PHE A 240 8.84 0.31 12.83
N GLU A 241 9.64 -0.36 12.02
CA GLU A 241 10.82 0.22 11.37
C GLU A 241 10.82 -0.10 9.87
N LYS A 242 11.63 0.64 9.13
CA LYS A 242 11.86 0.32 7.72
C LYS A 242 12.41 -1.10 7.57
N ILE A 243 12.16 -1.71 6.42
CA ILE A 243 12.69 -3.03 6.10
C ILE A 243 14.22 -2.97 6.13
N MET A 244 14.85 -3.91 6.83
CA MET A 244 16.30 -4.04 6.94
C MET A 244 16.77 -5.26 6.17
N LEU A 245 17.96 -5.16 5.58
CA LEU A 245 18.64 -6.33 5.02
C LEU A 245 19.09 -7.25 6.15
N GLU A 246 19.01 -8.56 5.93
CA GLU A 246 19.40 -9.58 6.91
C GLU A 246 20.81 -9.35 7.47
N GLN A 247 21.73 -8.85 6.66
CA GLN A 247 23.09 -8.48 7.08
C GLN A 247 23.15 -7.36 8.12
N SER A 248 22.09 -6.57 8.24
CA SER A 248 22.00 -5.46 9.22
C SER A 248 21.44 -5.90 10.57
N LEU A 249 21.00 -7.16 10.68
CA LEU A 249 20.40 -7.74 11.89
C LEU A 249 21.39 -8.56 12.72
N LEU A 250 22.63 -8.77 12.21
CA LEU A 250 23.74 -9.46 12.86
C LEU A 250 24.73 -8.47 13.47
#